data_c30fee72eed73e9c2cdc419b1810d86c
#
_entry.id   c30fee72eed73e9c2cdc419b1810d86c
#
_cell.length_a   1.000
_cell.length_b   1.000
_cell.length_c   1.000
_cell.angle_alpha   90.00
_cell.angle_beta   90.00
_cell.angle_gamma   90.00
#
_symmetry.space_group_name_H-M   'P 1'
#
loop_
_entity.id
_entity.type
_entity.pdbx_description
1 polymer ?
#
loop_
_entity_poly.entity_id
_entity_poly.type
_entity_poly.pdbx_seq_one_letter_code
_entity_poly.pdbx_strand_id
1 'polypeptide(L)'
;IGLDDGNDEFVGSKAVTRQEAALYAFNMLQATMVEYDKKDTIVVGDITINTTSTRKDVENNTNTDGNIDGERNGDGLMQFGEKYFKDLEKEDATDIFGHPSSKWVYDGDDVGTYANEADATYVVEDDDMDVGQVVTSSSYMNYSSSEAKDAKYFLNGDDNEVKSSELVAVGDIVEAYENDNGDVETVVVSRYTVAKIDKVDTDVSTAESRNGASEVLTLTDLDGDNSNDYYDKYDDAEKTLRGYASSYDEGTVLAVAFRDGKFGDEVLASYEAEAVTGEVTAFREDETVTMDGTKYEFARNENGTAGFVDGITSNFDFDKEYTIYLTADGYVIGVEGAAGADLNDVYYVT
;
A
#
# COMPACT_ATOMS: atom_id res chain seq x y z
N ILE A 1 -1.23 -2.77 -27.57
CA ILE A 1 -2.49 -2.70 -26.84
C ILE A 1 -2.30 -2.91 -25.32
N GLY A 2 -1.06 -2.96 -24.83
CA GLY A 2 -0.76 -2.92 -23.38
C GLY A 2 -1.35 -4.06 -22.54
N LEU A 3 -1.63 -5.24 -23.10
CA LEU A 3 -2.20 -6.34 -22.31
C LEU A 3 -1.26 -6.87 -21.24
N ASP A 4 0.03 -6.71 -21.44
CA ASP A 4 1.12 -7.14 -20.56
C ASP A 4 1.68 -5.98 -19.69
N ASP A 5 1.08 -4.81 -19.75
CA ASP A 5 1.47 -3.68 -18.88
C ASP A 5 1.39 -4.09 -17.41
N GLY A 6 2.40 -3.71 -16.62
CA GLY A 6 2.57 -4.16 -15.24
C GLY A 6 3.16 -5.57 -15.07
N ASN A 7 3.66 -6.22 -16.14
CA ASN A 7 4.39 -7.47 -16.09
C ASN A 7 5.71 -7.41 -16.87
N ASP A 8 6.76 -6.93 -16.24
CA ASP A 8 8.10 -6.83 -16.82
C ASP A 8 8.73 -8.18 -17.13
N GLU A 9 8.22 -9.26 -16.53
CA GLU A 9 8.68 -10.64 -16.75
C GLU A 9 7.85 -11.42 -17.77
N PHE A 10 7.07 -10.72 -18.62
CA PHE A 10 6.22 -11.37 -19.61
C PHE A 10 7.02 -12.24 -20.58
N VAL A 11 6.66 -13.51 -20.66
CA VAL A 11 7.21 -14.48 -21.63
C VAL A 11 6.07 -15.18 -22.34
N GLY A 12 5.79 -14.83 -23.58
CA GLY A 12 4.65 -15.32 -24.34
C GLY A 12 4.56 -16.85 -24.56
N SER A 13 5.60 -17.60 -24.22
CA SER A 13 5.63 -19.07 -24.27
C SER A 13 5.48 -19.76 -22.92
N LYS A 14 5.41 -19.00 -21.82
CA LYS A 14 5.25 -19.51 -20.45
C LYS A 14 3.76 -19.74 -20.15
N ALA A 15 3.44 -20.72 -19.31
CA ALA A 15 2.10 -20.87 -18.78
C ALA A 15 1.73 -19.68 -17.89
N VAL A 16 0.53 -19.10 -18.12
CA VAL A 16 0.04 -17.93 -17.39
C VAL A 16 -0.39 -18.33 -15.99
N THR A 17 0.04 -17.60 -14.99
CA THR A 17 -0.42 -17.74 -13.60
C THR A 17 -1.82 -17.13 -13.44
N ARG A 18 -2.49 -17.36 -12.29
CA ARG A 18 -3.81 -16.75 -12.02
C ARG A 18 -3.71 -15.23 -11.89
N GLN A 19 -2.61 -14.71 -11.29
CA GLN A 19 -2.36 -13.28 -11.15
C GLN A 19 -2.13 -12.63 -12.51
N GLU A 20 -1.24 -13.19 -13.35
CA GLU A 20 -1.03 -12.72 -14.72
C GLU A 20 -2.32 -12.75 -15.55
N ALA A 21 -3.14 -13.79 -15.42
CA ALA A 21 -4.42 -13.85 -16.11
C ALA A 21 -5.40 -12.76 -15.65
N ALA A 22 -5.42 -12.42 -14.36
CA ALA A 22 -6.23 -11.34 -13.83
C ALA A 22 -5.74 -9.98 -14.34
N LEU A 23 -4.42 -9.74 -14.31
CA LEU A 23 -3.81 -8.51 -14.85
C LEU A 23 -4.14 -8.33 -16.34
N TYR A 24 -3.96 -9.37 -17.15
CA TYR A 24 -4.24 -9.27 -18.59
C TYR A 24 -5.73 -9.07 -18.88
N ALA A 25 -6.62 -9.66 -18.09
CA ALA A 25 -8.05 -9.43 -18.20
C ALA A 25 -8.43 -7.99 -17.83
N PHE A 26 -7.81 -7.44 -16.79
CA PHE A 26 -7.98 -6.05 -16.37
C PHE A 26 -7.50 -5.09 -17.46
N ASN A 27 -6.28 -5.27 -17.96
CA ASN A 27 -5.73 -4.46 -19.05
C ASN A 27 -6.57 -4.57 -20.33
N MET A 28 -7.17 -5.75 -20.59
CA MET A 28 -8.06 -5.94 -21.73
C MET A 28 -9.32 -5.06 -21.63
N LEU A 29 -9.88 -4.85 -20.43
CA LEU A 29 -11.06 -3.99 -20.27
C LEU A 29 -10.76 -2.56 -20.74
N GLN A 30 -9.56 -2.07 -20.46
CA GLN A 30 -9.12 -0.72 -20.78
C GLN A 30 -8.49 -0.61 -22.19
N ALA A 31 -8.27 -1.73 -22.88
CA ALA A 31 -7.62 -1.74 -24.18
C ALA A 31 -8.49 -1.12 -25.27
N THR A 32 -7.94 -0.15 -26.00
CA THR A 32 -8.58 0.47 -27.16
C THR A 32 -8.87 -0.58 -28.23
N MET A 33 -10.12 -0.63 -28.67
CA MET A 33 -10.52 -1.50 -29.76
C MET A 33 -9.97 -1.03 -31.09
N VAL A 34 -9.63 -1.98 -31.94
CA VAL A 34 -9.11 -1.73 -33.27
C VAL A 34 -9.98 -2.39 -34.34
N GLU A 35 -10.12 -1.71 -35.46
CA GLU A 35 -10.72 -2.28 -36.66
C GLU A 35 -9.72 -2.21 -37.82
N TYR A 36 -9.98 -3.04 -38.81
CA TYR A 36 -9.22 -3.02 -40.04
C TYR A 36 -10.12 -2.57 -41.18
N ASP A 37 -9.65 -1.64 -41.99
CA ASP A 37 -10.32 -1.24 -43.24
C ASP A 37 -10.65 -2.52 -44.04
N LYS A 38 -11.81 -2.53 -44.70
CA LYS A 38 -12.20 -3.65 -45.55
C LYS A 38 -11.12 -3.89 -46.59
N LYS A 39 -10.72 -5.15 -46.76
CA LYS A 39 -9.86 -5.54 -47.86
C LYS A 39 -10.60 -5.29 -49.14
N ASP A 40 -10.17 -4.30 -49.94
CA ASP A 40 -10.62 -4.17 -51.31
C ASP A 40 -9.93 -5.25 -52.14
N THR A 41 -10.71 -6.08 -52.72
CA THR A 41 -10.22 -7.08 -53.67
C THR A 41 -10.38 -6.52 -55.04
N ILE A 42 -9.27 -6.19 -55.68
CA ILE A 42 -9.24 -5.75 -57.08
C ILE A 42 -9.00 -6.99 -57.95
N VAL A 43 -9.93 -7.32 -58.82
CA VAL A 43 -9.78 -8.41 -59.79
C VAL A 43 -9.50 -7.84 -61.15
N VAL A 44 -8.32 -8.10 -61.70
CA VAL A 44 -7.91 -7.70 -63.03
C VAL A 44 -7.61 -8.96 -63.83
N GLY A 45 -8.56 -9.40 -64.61
CA GLY A 45 -8.50 -10.70 -65.31
C GLY A 45 -8.47 -11.86 -64.32
N ASP A 46 -7.49 -12.74 -64.43
CA ASP A 46 -7.29 -13.85 -63.49
C ASP A 46 -6.47 -13.51 -62.23
N ILE A 47 -6.08 -12.24 -62.06
CA ILE A 47 -5.28 -11.78 -60.93
C ILE A 47 -6.15 -11.14 -59.88
N THR A 48 -6.12 -11.69 -58.68
CA THR A 48 -6.77 -11.14 -57.47
C THR A 48 -5.71 -10.41 -56.63
N ILE A 49 -5.84 -9.09 -56.51
CA ILE A 49 -5.00 -8.26 -55.64
C ILE A 49 -5.80 -7.93 -54.41
N ASN A 50 -5.35 -8.43 -53.25
CA ASN A 50 -5.88 -8.01 -51.96
C ASN A 50 -5.06 -6.81 -51.47
N THR A 51 -5.72 -5.68 -51.20
CA THR A 51 -5.10 -4.55 -50.53
C THR A 51 -4.82 -4.91 -49.07
N THR A 52 -3.69 -4.43 -48.55
CA THR A 52 -3.41 -4.55 -47.10
C THR A 52 -4.41 -3.68 -46.35
N SER A 53 -5.13 -4.27 -45.40
CA SER A 53 -5.99 -3.52 -44.49
C SER A 53 -5.10 -2.68 -43.54
N THR A 54 -5.45 -1.40 -43.36
CA THR A 54 -4.81 -0.54 -42.38
C THR A 54 -5.56 -0.68 -41.04
N ARG A 55 -4.81 -0.82 -39.98
CA ARG A 55 -5.36 -0.78 -38.62
C ARG A 55 -5.81 0.64 -38.30
N LYS A 56 -6.98 0.77 -37.70
CA LYS A 56 -7.53 2.00 -37.12
C LYS A 56 -8.06 1.72 -35.77
N ASP A 57 -7.95 2.70 -34.88
CA ASP A 57 -8.61 2.66 -33.57
C ASP A 57 -10.11 2.96 -33.79
N VAL A 58 -10.96 2.32 -33.00
CA VAL A 58 -12.41 2.50 -33.08
C VAL A 58 -12.77 3.77 -32.34
N GLU A 59 -13.38 4.72 -33.05
CA GLU A 59 -13.83 5.98 -32.44
C GLU A 59 -15.10 5.74 -31.61
N ASN A 60 -15.15 6.35 -30.42
CA ASN A 60 -16.33 6.45 -29.58
C ASN A 60 -16.85 7.88 -29.62
N ASN A 61 -17.83 8.15 -30.44
CA ASN A 61 -18.45 9.47 -30.57
C ASN A 61 -19.63 9.68 -29.60
N THR A 62 -19.86 8.76 -28.70
CA THR A 62 -20.88 8.90 -27.68
C THR A 62 -20.26 9.48 -26.41
N ASN A 63 -20.49 10.77 -26.16
CA ASN A 63 -20.25 11.43 -24.86
C ASN A 63 -21.17 10.80 -23.81
N THR A 64 -20.90 9.58 -23.38
CA THR A 64 -21.61 8.94 -22.27
C THR A 64 -20.75 9.05 -21.04
N ASP A 65 -21.33 9.57 -19.97
CA ASP A 65 -20.77 9.44 -18.62
C ASP A 65 -20.50 7.95 -18.37
N GLY A 66 -19.36 7.64 -17.71
CA GLY A 66 -19.01 6.26 -17.35
C GLY A 66 -17.96 5.63 -18.24
N ASN A 67 -17.08 6.39 -18.83
CA ASN A 67 -15.96 5.87 -19.61
C ASN A 67 -14.95 5.12 -18.72
N ILE A 68 -14.46 4.01 -19.24
CA ILE A 68 -13.46 3.16 -18.56
C ILE A 68 -12.07 3.79 -18.57
N ASP A 69 -11.81 4.73 -19.48
CA ASP A 69 -10.56 5.49 -19.56
C ASP A 69 -10.39 6.57 -18.46
N GLY A 70 -11.43 6.77 -17.62
CA GLY A 70 -11.39 7.69 -16.48
C GLY A 70 -11.53 9.17 -16.84
N GLU A 71 -11.61 9.52 -18.11
CA GLU A 71 -11.80 10.90 -18.55
C GLU A 71 -13.30 11.21 -18.72
N ARG A 72 -13.76 12.31 -18.12
CA ARG A 72 -15.15 12.76 -18.16
C ARG A 72 -15.70 13.00 -19.58
N ASN A 73 -14.82 13.19 -20.54
CA ASN A 73 -15.16 13.38 -21.96
C ASN A 73 -14.62 12.26 -22.85
N GLY A 74 -13.93 11.27 -22.28
CA GLY A 74 -13.25 10.21 -22.98
C GLY A 74 -12.13 10.67 -23.91
N ASP A 75 -11.27 9.76 -24.30
CA ASP A 75 -10.22 9.98 -25.29
C ASP A 75 -10.77 10.00 -26.75
N GLY A 76 -12.10 9.85 -26.90
CA GLY A 76 -12.77 9.71 -28.19
C GLY A 76 -12.61 8.34 -28.84
N LEU A 77 -12.01 7.38 -28.14
CA LEU A 77 -11.78 6.02 -28.59
C LEU A 77 -12.70 5.05 -27.83
N MET A 78 -12.87 3.85 -28.33
CA MET A 78 -13.71 2.82 -27.72
C MET A 78 -12.84 1.75 -27.08
N GLN A 79 -12.94 1.58 -25.77
CA GLN A 79 -12.30 0.50 -25.03
C GLN A 79 -13.15 -0.79 -25.11
N PHE A 80 -12.48 -1.92 -24.90
CA PHE A 80 -13.15 -3.23 -24.92
C PHE A 80 -14.27 -3.32 -23.87
N GLY A 81 -14.01 -2.80 -22.66
CA GLY A 81 -15.00 -2.77 -21.58
C GLY A 81 -16.26 -1.99 -21.98
N GLU A 82 -16.11 -0.78 -22.51
CA GLU A 82 -17.24 0.06 -22.98
C GLU A 82 -18.09 -0.65 -24.04
N LYS A 83 -17.44 -1.41 -24.90
CA LYS A 83 -18.14 -2.13 -25.96
C LYS A 83 -18.99 -3.28 -25.46
N TYR A 84 -18.45 -4.06 -24.50
CA TYR A 84 -19.02 -5.33 -24.11
C TYR A 84 -19.66 -5.31 -22.72
N PHE A 85 -19.31 -4.36 -21.88
CA PHE A 85 -19.81 -4.20 -20.51
C PHE A 85 -20.33 -2.77 -20.33
N LYS A 86 -21.48 -2.47 -20.95
CA LYS A 86 -22.02 -1.12 -21.08
C LYS A 86 -22.40 -0.44 -19.74
N ASP A 87 -22.59 -1.23 -18.71
CA ASP A 87 -22.94 -0.79 -17.38
C ASP A 87 -21.69 -0.80 -16.45
N LEU A 88 -20.48 -0.97 -17.03
CA LEU A 88 -19.21 -0.86 -16.32
C LEU A 88 -18.70 0.58 -16.43
N GLU A 89 -18.46 1.17 -15.28
CA GLU A 89 -17.99 2.54 -15.13
C GLU A 89 -16.73 2.56 -14.27
N LYS A 90 -15.84 3.50 -14.55
CA LYS A 90 -14.64 3.80 -13.77
C LYS A 90 -14.73 5.26 -13.31
N GLU A 91 -14.70 5.49 -12.02
CA GLU A 91 -14.77 6.80 -11.38
C GLU A 91 -13.44 7.11 -10.68
N ASP A 92 -13.06 8.39 -10.68
CA ASP A 92 -11.95 8.84 -9.84
C ASP A 92 -12.36 8.76 -8.37
N ALA A 93 -11.47 8.25 -7.57
CA ALA A 93 -11.70 8.06 -6.14
C ALA A 93 -10.40 8.32 -5.36
N THR A 94 -10.50 8.21 -4.06
CA THR A 94 -9.37 8.19 -3.13
C THR A 94 -9.56 6.99 -2.21
N ASP A 95 -8.52 6.24 -1.99
CA ASP A 95 -8.57 5.14 -1.03
C ASP A 95 -8.43 5.62 0.42
N ILE A 96 -8.40 4.68 1.35
CA ILE A 96 -8.34 4.97 2.79
C ILE A 96 -7.03 5.59 3.26
N PHE A 97 -5.93 5.44 2.50
CA PHE A 97 -4.65 6.08 2.77
C PHE A 97 -4.55 7.48 2.17
N GLY A 98 -5.42 7.80 1.23
CA GLY A 98 -5.37 9.05 0.47
C GLY A 98 -4.80 8.89 -0.94
N HIS A 99 -4.48 7.66 -1.38
CA HIS A 99 -3.98 7.43 -2.73
C HIS A 99 -5.05 7.75 -3.77
N PRO A 100 -4.73 8.49 -4.82
CA PRO A 100 -5.58 8.56 -6.01
C PRO A 100 -5.90 7.14 -6.49
N SER A 101 -7.15 6.89 -6.76
CA SER A 101 -7.68 5.54 -6.94
C SER A 101 -8.72 5.50 -8.04
N SER A 102 -8.91 4.34 -8.63
CA SER A 102 -9.99 4.06 -9.57
C SER A 102 -11.07 3.23 -8.89
N LYS A 103 -12.27 3.80 -8.80
CA LYS A 103 -13.46 3.09 -8.32
C LYS A 103 -14.19 2.49 -9.51
N TRP A 104 -14.38 1.18 -9.48
CA TRP A 104 -15.14 0.45 -10.49
C TRP A 104 -16.55 0.17 -10.02
N VAL A 105 -17.52 0.49 -10.89
CA VAL A 105 -18.95 0.31 -10.66
C VAL A 105 -19.53 -0.52 -11.80
N TYR A 106 -20.41 -1.49 -11.50
CA TYR A 106 -21.12 -2.28 -12.50
C TYR A 106 -22.61 -2.34 -12.17
N ASP A 107 -23.46 -1.89 -13.11
CA ASP A 107 -24.92 -1.81 -12.96
C ASP A 107 -25.36 -1.04 -11.69
N GLY A 108 -24.56 -0.03 -11.29
CA GLY A 108 -24.76 0.80 -10.10
C GLY A 108 -24.25 0.20 -8.79
N ASP A 109 -23.70 -1.00 -8.82
CA ASP A 109 -23.11 -1.64 -7.65
C ASP A 109 -21.59 -1.45 -7.63
N ASP A 110 -21.02 -1.10 -6.46
CA ASP A 110 -19.57 -0.95 -6.27
C ASP A 110 -18.88 -2.29 -6.43
N VAL A 111 -17.94 -2.39 -7.39
CA VAL A 111 -17.09 -3.56 -7.60
C VAL A 111 -15.87 -3.50 -6.70
N GLY A 112 -15.23 -2.33 -6.59
CA GLY A 112 -14.08 -2.09 -5.76
C GLY A 112 -13.35 -0.79 -6.11
N THR A 113 -12.53 -0.33 -5.16
CA THR A 113 -11.64 0.83 -5.32
C THR A 113 -10.20 0.33 -5.25
N TYR A 114 -9.40 0.72 -6.22
CA TYR A 114 -8.01 0.27 -6.37
C TYR A 114 -7.11 1.49 -6.52
N ALA A 115 -6.07 1.57 -5.68
CA ALA A 115 -5.08 2.64 -5.78
C ALA A 115 -4.39 2.62 -7.16
N ASN A 116 -4.17 3.81 -7.71
CA ASN A 116 -3.36 3.96 -8.90
C ASN A 116 -1.88 3.71 -8.54
N GLU A 117 -1.06 3.41 -9.53
CA GLU A 117 0.39 3.32 -9.35
C GLU A 117 0.95 4.72 -9.08
N ALA A 118 1.88 4.83 -8.14
CA ALA A 118 2.54 6.09 -7.85
C ALA A 118 3.56 6.44 -8.95
N ASP A 119 3.63 7.73 -9.32
CA ASP A 119 4.61 8.21 -10.31
C ASP A 119 6.02 8.25 -9.72
N ALA A 120 6.14 8.45 -8.40
CA ALA A 120 7.40 8.33 -7.67
C ALA A 120 7.17 7.77 -6.27
N THR A 121 8.09 6.90 -5.84
CA THR A 121 8.08 6.30 -4.48
C THR A 121 9.46 6.43 -3.87
N TYR A 122 9.53 6.79 -2.59
CA TYR A 122 10.75 6.85 -1.81
C TYR A 122 10.52 6.32 -0.39
N VAL A 123 11.36 5.39 0.03
CA VAL A 123 11.42 4.94 1.43
C VAL A 123 12.42 5.81 2.17
N VAL A 124 11.98 6.45 3.24
CA VAL A 124 12.76 7.46 3.96
C VAL A 124 13.91 6.81 4.71
N GLU A 125 15.13 7.31 4.45
CA GLU A 125 16.38 6.84 5.09
C GLU A 125 16.97 7.87 6.06
N ASP A 126 16.47 9.12 6.05
CA ASP A 126 16.99 10.23 6.86
C ASP A 126 15.86 10.84 7.71
N ASP A 127 16.05 10.97 9.01
CA ASP A 127 15.07 11.45 9.98
C ASP A 127 15.02 12.98 10.15
N ASP A 128 15.91 13.72 9.49
CA ASP A 128 15.98 15.19 9.56
C ASP A 128 15.23 15.88 8.41
N MET A 129 14.30 15.18 7.74
CA MET A 129 13.59 15.70 6.57
C MET A 129 12.10 15.94 6.84
N ASP A 130 11.55 16.93 6.15
CA ASP A 130 10.12 17.04 5.93
C ASP A 130 9.71 16.40 4.58
N VAL A 131 8.43 16.09 4.42
CA VAL A 131 7.91 15.45 3.20
C VAL A 131 8.14 16.33 1.96
N GLY A 132 8.09 17.66 2.10
CA GLY A 132 8.38 18.59 1.00
C GLY A 132 9.83 18.52 0.53
N GLN A 133 10.78 18.25 1.45
CA GLN A 133 12.19 18.02 1.10
C GLN A 133 12.35 16.69 0.34
N VAL A 134 11.62 15.63 0.71
CA VAL A 134 11.60 14.37 -0.05
C VAL A 134 11.09 14.64 -1.47
N VAL A 135 9.96 15.33 -1.59
CA VAL A 135 9.33 15.62 -2.89
C VAL A 135 10.21 16.50 -3.77
N THR A 136 10.88 17.51 -3.22
CA THR A 136 11.62 18.51 -4.02
C THR A 136 13.09 18.21 -4.24
N SER A 137 13.70 17.33 -3.44
CA SER A 137 15.11 17.01 -3.58
C SER A 137 15.41 16.25 -4.86
N SER A 138 16.45 16.70 -5.58
CA SER A 138 16.95 16.00 -6.76
C SER A 138 17.59 14.63 -6.46
N SER A 139 17.82 14.33 -5.19
CA SER A 139 18.30 13.01 -4.76
C SER A 139 17.17 12.00 -4.56
N TYR A 140 15.92 12.47 -4.52
CA TYR A 140 14.74 11.66 -4.26
C TYR A 140 13.72 11.78 -5.42
N MET A 141 12.68 12.62 -5.28
CA MET A 141 11.60 12.70 -6.28
C MET A 141 11.78 13.81 -7.33
N ASN A 142 12.50 14.90 -6.98
CA ASN A 142 12.90 15.99 -7.89
C ASN A 142 11.75 16.83 -8.52
N TYR A 143 10.63 16.98 -7.82
CA TYR A 143 9.58 17.91 -8.22
C TYR A 143 9.91 19.36 -7.89
N SER A 144 9.22 20.32 -8.50
CA SER A 144 9.44 21.73 -8.19
C SER A 144 8.83 22.12 -6.82
N SER A 145 9.42 23.16 -6.18
CA SER A 145 8.91 23.66 -4.90
C SER A 145 7.52 24.32 -5.01
N SER A 146 7.11 24.75 -6.21
CA SER A 146 5.76 25.28 -6.46
C SER A 146 4.74 24.16 -6.47
N GLU A 147 5.02 23.05 -7.15
CA GLU A 147 4.17 21.87 -7.19
C GLU A 147 4.01 21.27 -5.80
N ALA A 148 5.13 21.00 -5.10
CA ALA A 148 5.12 20.48 -3.74
C ALA A 148 4.33 21.35 -2.75
N LYS A 149 4.28 22.67 -2.95
CA LYS A 149 3.50 23.56 -2.11
C LYS A 149 1.99 23.45 -2.34
N ASP A 150 1.60 23.21 -3.59
CA ASP A 150 0.19 23.20 -4.00
C ASP A 150 -0.42 21.79 -3.94
N ALA A 151 0.41 20.75 -3.77
CA ALA A 151 -0.01 19.37 -3.63
C ALA A 151 -0.83 19.12 -2.34
N LYS A 152 -1.69 18.13 -2.38
CA LYS A 152 -2.43 17.61 -1.23
C LYS A 152 -1.61 16.53 -0.53
N TYR A 153 -1.53 16.59 0.79
CA TYR A 153 -0.73 15.67 1.60
C TYR A 153 -1.60 14.80 2.49
N PHE A 154 -1.24 13.52 2.62
CA PHE A 154 -1.86 12.57 3.53
C PHE A 154 -0.78 11.88 4.38
N LEU A 155 -1.09 11.63 5.64
CA LEU A 155 -0.33 10.74 6.51
C LEU A 155 -1.28 9.67 7.06
N ASN A 156 -1.09 8.42 6.68
CA ASN A 156 -2.00 7.33 7.04
C ASN A 156 -3.47 7.74 6.92
N GLY A 157 -3.86 8.26 5.76
CA GLY A 157 -5.25 8.62 5.44
C GLY A 157 -5.78 9.90 6.08
N ASP A 158 -5.01 10.58 6.93
CA ASP A 158 -5.37 11.91 7.42
C ASP A 158 -4.82 13.00 6.49
N ASP A 159 -5.71 13.90 6.07
CA ASP A 159 -5.37 15.11 5.32
C ASP A 159 -5.58 16.39 6.14
N ASN A 160 -6.02 16.26 7.41
CA ASN A 160 -6.23 17.38 8.29
C ASN A 160 -4.89 17.91 8.80
N GLU A 161 -4.55 19.12 8.38
CA GLU A 161 -3.33 19.82 8.78
C GLU A 161 -2.01 19.26 8.21
N VAL A 162 -2.01 18.12 7.48
CA VAL A 162 -0.80 17.60 6.83
C VAL A 162 -0.35 18.57 5.73
N LYS A 163 0.91 18.94 5.74
CA LYS A 163 1.54 19.92 4.84
C LYS A 163 2.90 19.43 4.38
N SER A 164 3.45 20.10 3.38
CA SER A 164 4.83 19.84 2.94
C SER A 164 5.89 19.96 4.04
N SER A 165 5.59 20.65 5.15
CA SER A 165 6.46 20.73 6.32
C SER A 165 6.23 19.64 7.36
N GLU A 166 5.39 18.65 7.07
CA GLU A 166 5.21 17.48 7.93
C GLU A 166 6.49 16.66 7.94
N LEU A 167 6.88 16.22 9.14
CA LEU A 167 8.12 15.48 9.30
C LEU A 167 7.89 14.00 8.96
N VAL A 168 8.78 13.47 8.16
CA VAL A 168 8.82 12.04 7.85
C VAL A 168 9.74 11.33 8.85
N ALA A 169 9.54 10.03 8.97
CA ALA A 169 10.36 9.16 9.80
C ALA A 169 11.12 8.16 8.93
N VAL A 170 12.28 7.70 9.39
CA VAL A 170 12.99 6.59 8.77
C VAL A 170 12.05 5.38 8.68
N GLY A 171 11.94 4.79 7.51
CA GLY A 171 11.03 3.69 7.23
C GLY A 171 9.64 4.12 6.74
N ASP A 172 9.31 5.42 6.71
CA ASP A 172 8.09 5.90 6.05
C ASP A 172 8.21 5.69 4.53
N ILE A 173 7.09 5.35 3.91
CA ILE A 173 6.97 5.26 2.45
C ILE A 173 6.28 6.54 1.98
N VAL A 174 6.94 7.30 1.12
CA VAL A 174 6.40 8.51 0.50
C VAL A 174 6.11 8.22 -0.96
N GLU A 175 4.87 8.46 -1.38
CA GLU A 175 4.40 8.25 -2.75
C GLU A 175 3.87 9.56 -3.30
N ALA A 176 4.26 9.89 -4.53
CA ALA A 176 3.81 11.09 -5.23
C ALA A 176 3.03 10.69 -6.48
N TYR A 177 1.95 11.42 -6.73
CA TYR A 177 1.03 11.21 -7.84
C TYR A 177 0.92 12.49 -8.66
N GLU A 178 1.10 12.37 -9.96
CA GLU A 178 1.05 13.46 -10.93
C GLU A 178 -0.36 13.63 -11.49
N ASN A 179 -0.65 14.87 -11.91
CA ASN A 179 -1.79 15.16 -12.76
C ASN A 179 -1.41 14.97 -14.27
N ASP A 180 -2.36 15.16 -15.15
CA ASP A 180 -2.17 15.01 -16.61
C ASP A 180 -1.08 15.92 -17.22
N ASN A 181 -0.62 16.94 -16.49
CA ASN A 181 0.45 17.84 -16.93
C ASN A 181 1.82 17.40 -16.43
N GLY A 182 1.91 16.37 -15.59
CA GLY A 182 3.13 15.92 -14.95
C GLY A 182 3.51 16.75 -13.72
N ASP A 183 2.57 17.51 -13.15
CA ASP A 183 2.78 18.24 -11.90
C ASP A 183 2.31 17.37 -10.72
N VAL A 184 3.07 17.28 -9.62
CA VAL A 184 2.64 16.54 -8.45
C VAL A 184 1.38 17.17 -7.83
N GLU A 185 0.32 16.38 -7.68
CA GLU A 185 -0.97 16.81 -7.15
C GLU A 185 -1.27 16.22 -5.78
N THR A 186 -0.86 14.97 -5.54
CA THR A 186 -1.09 14.27 -4.28
C THR A 186 0.20 13.62 -3.78
N VAL A 187 0.44 13.69 -2.48
CA VAL A 187 1.54 13.01 -1.81
C VAL A 187 0.98 12.24 -0.62
N VAL A 188 1.29 10.97 -0.55
CA VAL A 188 0.84 10.07 0.52
C VAL A 188 2.04 9.54 1.29
N VAL A 189 1.97 9.63 2.60
CA VAL A 189 2.96 9.07 3.53
C VAL A 189 2.32 7.89 4.24
N SER A 190 2.89 6.71 4.05
CA SER A 190 2.50 5.48 4.75
C SER A 190 3.51 5.13 5.83
N ARG A 191 3.03 5.06 7.07
CA ARG A 191 3.83 4.76 8.26
C ARG A 191 3.30 3.51 8.96
N TYR A 192 4.19 2.57 9.22
CA TYR A 192 3.88 1.34 9.93
C TYR A 192 4.48 1.33 11.33
N THR A 193 3.73 0.81 12.29
CA THR A 193 4.19 0.49 13.64
C THR A 193 3.92 -0.99 13.93
N VAL A 194 4.34 -1.48 15.10
CA VAL A 194 4.13 -2.86 15.49
C VAL A 194 2.88 -2.99 16.38
N ALA A 195 2.17 -4.10 16.23
CA ALA A 195 1.15 -4.54 17.17
C ALA A 195 1.16 -6.07 17.27
N LYS A 196 0.78 -6.59 18.44
CA LYS A 196 0.72 -8.02 18.70
C LYS A 196 -0.73 -8.47 18.88
N ILE A 197 -1.10 -9.60 18.31
CA ILE A 197 -2.37 -10.25 18.60
C ILE A 197 -2.25 -10.93 19.95
N ASP A 198 -2.80 -10.30 20.99
CA ASP A 198 -2.80 -10.85 22.34
C ASP A 198 -3.85 -11.95 22.48
N LYS A 199 -5.02 -11.75 21.85
CA LYS A 199 -6.14 -12.68 21.96
C LYS A 199 -6.95 -12.76 20.67
N VAL A 200 -7.40 -13.96 20.33
CA VAL A 200 -8.42 -14.23 19.31
C VAL A 200 -9.62 -14.88 20.01
N ASP A 201 -10.77 -14.21 20.00
CA ASP A 201 -12.00 -14.69 20.63
C ASP A 201 -13.09 -14.92 19.60
N THR A 202 -13.59 -16.14 19.52
CA THR A 202 -14.66 -16.53 18.60
C THR A 202 -16.06 -16.43 19.23
N ASP A 203 -16.14 -16.05 20.52
CA ASP A 203 -17.41 -15.85 21.23
C ASP A 203 -17.93 -14.41 21.06
N VAL A 204 -18.28 -14.06 19.85
CA VAL A 204 -18.80 -12.73 19.50
C VAL A 204 -20.25 -12.57 19.96
N SER A 205 -20.62 -11.39 20.42
CA SER A 205 -22.00 -11.09 20.82
C SER A 205 -22.96 -11.13 19.61
N THR A 206 -24.27 -11.29 19.89
CA THR A 206 -25.28 -11.26 18.83
C THR A 206 -25.30 -9.93 18.05
N ALA A 207 -24.90 -8.83 18.67
CA ALA A 207 -24.85 -7.52 18.02
C ALA A 207 -23.66 -7.47 17.04
N GLU A 208 -22.49 -7.92 17.46
CA GLU A 208 -21.27 -7.99 16.66
C GLU A 208 -21.42 -8.95 15.47
N SER A 209 -21.99 -10.13 15.71
CA SER A 209 -22.30 -11.10 14.65
C SER A 209 -23.28 -10.57 13.62
N ARG A 210 -24.23 -9.68 13.99
CA ARG A 210 -25.13 -9.02 13.03
C ARG A 210 -24.42 -7.99 12.16
N ASN A 211 -23.31 -7.43 12.65
CA ASN A 211 -22.46 -6.51 11.92
C ASN A 211 -21.34 -7.25 11.17
N GLY A 212 -21.44 -8.58 11.05
CA GLY A 212 -20.58 -9.39 10.20
C GLY A 212 -19.40 -10.05 10.90
N ALA A 213 -19.10 -9.72 12.17
CA ALA A 213 -17.97 -10.26 12.90
C ALA A 213 -18.14 -11.76 13.20
N SER A 214 -17.07 -12.52 13.08
CA SER A 214 -16.96 -13.91 13.54
C SER A 214 -15.86 -14.09 14.60
N GLU A 215 -14.93 -13.15 14.71
CA GLU A 215 -13.84 -13.15 15.69
C GLU A 215 -13.61 -11.73 16.21
N VAL A 216 -13.24 -11.64 17.49
CA VAL A 216 -12.71 -10.44 18.14
C VAL A 216 -11.23 -10.61 18.32
N LEU A 217 -10.46 -9.64 17.87
CA LEU A 217 -9.01 -9.63 17.88
C LEU A 217 -8.53 -8.52 18.80
N THR A 218 -7.92 -8.89 19.93
CA THR A 218 -7.31 -7.90 20.82
C THR A 218 -5.88 -7.66 20.37
N LEU A 219 -5.58 -6.45 19.90
CA LEU A 219 -4.23 -5.99 19.60
C LEU A 219 -3.64 -5.27 20.81
N THR A 220 -2.39 -5.55 21.11
CA THR A 220 -1.59 -4.84 22.12
C THR A 220 -0.31 -4.29 21.49
N ASP A 221 0.32 -3.30 22.14
CA ASP A 221 1.74 -3.05 21.95
C ASP A 221 2.55 -4.25 22.49
N LEU A 222 3.85 -4.29 22.23
CA LEU A 222 4.69 -5.42 22.62
C LEU A 222 4.79 -5.56 24.14
N ASP A 223 4.73 -4.45 24.87
CA ASP A 223 4.78 -4.42 26.34
C ASP A 223 3.43 -4.76 26.97
N GLY A 224 2.34 -4.76 26.20
CA GLY A 224 0.98 -5.06 26.68
C GLY A 224 0.32 -3.94 27.50
N ASP A 225 0.89 -2.72 27.45
CA ASP A 225 0.38 -1.56 28.22
C ASP A 225 -0.84 -0.93 27.58
N ASN A 226 -0.97 -1.01 26.25
CA ASN A 226 -2.11 -0.54 25.47
C ASN A 226 -2.79 -1.72 24.78
N SER A 227 -4.13 -1.71 24.75
CA SER A 227 -4.90 -2.74 24.06
C SER A 227 -6.16 -2.18 23.42
N ASN A 228 -6.51 -2.70 22.25
CA ASN A 228 -7.74 -2.37 21.56
C ASN A 228 -8.32 -3.60 20.87
N ASP A 229 -9.65 -3.66 20.81
CA ASP A 229 -10.39 -4.73 20.15
C ASP A 229 -10.78 -4.34 18.74
N TYR A 230 -10.44 -5.23 17.81
CA TYR A 230 -10.85 -5.17 16.41
C TYR A 230 -11.59 -6.46 16.04
N TYR A 231 -12.13 -6.50 14.84
CA TYR A 231 -12.87 -7.65 14.34
C TYR A 231 -12.27 -8.12 13.02
N ASP A 232 -12.41 -9.41 12.73
CA ASP A 232 -12.04 -9.99 11.43
C ASP A 232 -12.80 -9.33 10.28
N LYS A 233 -14.04 -8.95 10.55
CA LYS A 233 -14.94 -8.22 9.66
C LYS A 233 -15.99 -7.49 10.49
N TYR A 234 -16.31 -6.26 10.11
CA TYR A 234 -17.33 -5.47 10.78
C TYR A 234 -17.94 -4.46 9.80
N ASP A 235 -19.25 -4.20 9.91
CA ASP A 235 -19.92 -3.19 9.05
C ASP A 235 -19.38 -1.76 9.27
N ASP A 236 -18.84 -1.51 10.48
CA ASP A 236 -18.07 -0.31 10.76
C ASP A 236 -16.57 -0.60 10.50
N ALA A 237 -16.05 0.02 9.46
CA ALA A 237 -14.69 -0.20 9.00
C ALA A 237 -13.61 0.21 10.02
N GLU A 238 -13.91 1.20 10.89
CA GLU A 238 -12.99 1.66 11.96
C GLU A 238 -12.67 0.56 12.96
N LYS A 239 -13.53 -0.45 13.08
CA LYS A 239 -13.38 -1.58 13.99
C LYS A 239 -12.86 -2.84 13.32
N THR A 240 -12.53 -2.79 12.06
CA THR A 240 -12.04 -3.95 11.32
C THR A 240 -10.52 -3.96 11.27
N LEU A 241 -9.90 -5.10 11.59
CA LEU A 241 -8.48 -5.33 11.35
C LEU A 241 -8.27 -5.62 9.86
N ARG A 242 -8.00 -4.60 9.08
CA ARG A 242 -7.73 -4.74 7.64
C ARG A 242 -6.40 -5.44 7.41
N GLY A 243 -6.37 -6.34 6.45
CA GLY A 243 -5.21 -7.20 6.18
C GLY A 243 -5.17 -8.47 7.05
N TYR A 244 -6.14 -8.66 7.94
CA TYR A 244 -6.21 -9.87 8.75
C TYR A 244 -6.29 -11.14 7.89
N ALA A 245 -5.40 -12.07 8.16
CA ALA A 245 -5.45 -13.41 7.62
C ALA A 245 -6.03 -14.36 8.67
N SER A 246 -7.07 -15.11 8.30
CA SER A 246 -7.75 -16.07 9.21
C SER A 246 -6.85 -17.19 9.76
N SER A 247 -5.57 -17.19 9.41
CA SER A 247 -4.54 -18.11 9.89
C SER A 247 -3.64 -17.50 10.97
N TYR A 248 -3.87 -16.25 11.38
CA TYR A 248 -3.09 -15.65 12.45
C TYR A 248 -3.54 -16.18 13.81
N ASP A 249 -2.56 -16.59 14.60
CA ASP A 249 -2.75 -17.10 15.95
C ASP A 249 -2.45 -16.00 16.99
N GLU A 250 -2.87 -16.25 18.23
CA GLU A 250 -2.43 -15.45 19.37
C GLU A 250 -0.90 -15.43 19.46
N GLY A 251 -0.33 -14.26 19.69
CA GLY A 251 1.11 -14.02 19.71
C GLY A 251 1.70 -13.61 18.35
N THR A 252 0.94 -13.65 17.25
CA THR A 252 1.40 -13.12 15.97
C THR A 252 1.65 -11.62 16.08
N VAL A 253 2.82 -11.17 15.60
CA VAL A 253 3.20 -9.76 15.57
C VAL A 253 2.99 -9.21 14.17
N LEU A 254 2.30 -8.08 14.09
CA LEU A 254 1.90 -7.43 12.85
C LEU A 254 2.63 -6.09 12.69
N ALA A 255 2.97 -5.75 11.46
CA ALA A 255 3.19 -4.37 11.04
C ALA A 255 1.82 -3.76 10.71
N VAL A 256 1.47 -2.64 11.35
CA VAL A 256 0.15 -2.02 11.25
C VAL A 256 0.26 -0.55 10.91
N ALA A 257 -0.48 -0.13 9.89
CA ALA A 257 -0.71 1.27 9.60
C ALA A 257 -2.02 1.70 10.28
N PHE A 258 -1.91 2.41 11.38
CA PHE A 258 -3.06 3.05 12.02
C PHE A 258 -3.31 4.43 11.42
N ARG A 259 -4.57 4.85 11.37
CA ARG A 259 -4.92 6.23 10.97
C ARG A 259 -4.18 7.23 11.87
N ASP A 260 -3.66 8.29 11.29
CA ASP A 260 -2.81 9.30 11.96
C ASP A 260 -1.56 8.74 12.65
N GLY A 261 -1.18 7.50 12.36
CA GLY A 261 -0.07 6.82 13.00
C GLY A 261 -0.26 6.53 14.50
N LYS A 262 -1.49 6.54 15.00
CA LYS A 262 -1.80 6.36 16.43
C LYS A 262 -2.29 4.96 16.73
N PHE A 263 -1.64 4.28 17.66
CA PHE A 263 -2.10 2.99 18.16
C PHE A 263 -3.54 3.09 18.72
N GLY A 264 -4.40 2.19 18.28
CA GLY A 264 -5.78 2.10 18.72
C GLY A 264 -6.80 2.83 17.84
N ASP A 265 -6.35 3.59 16.85
CA ASP A 265 -7.22 4.19 15.84
C ASP A 265 -7.57 3.16 14.73
N GLU A 266 -8.28 3.57 13.68
CA GLU A 266 -8.64 2.71 12.55
C GLU A 266 -7.41 2.05 11.94
N VAL A 267 -7.49 0.74 11.72
CA VAL A 267 -6.45 0.00 11.00
C VAL A 267 -6.67 0.16 9.49
N LEU A 268 -5.73 0.79 8.81
CA LEU A 268 -5.78 0.98 7.35
C LEU A 268 -5.21 -0.22 6.61
N ALA A 269 -4.14 -0.81 7.14
CA ALA A 269 -3.54 -2.04 6.65
C ALA A 269 -2.79 -2.76 7.75
N SER A 270 -2.66 -4.08 7.64
CA SER A 270 -1.77 -4.88 8.47
C SER A 270 -1.23 -6.07 7.68
N TYR A 271 -0.05 -6.53 8.09
CA TYR A 271 0.55 -7.77 7.62
C TYR A 271 1.45 -8.35 8.72
N GLU A 272 1.74 -9.64 8.67
CA GLU A 272 2.66 -10.28 9.61
C GLU A 272 4.07 -9.68 9.45
N ALA A 273 4.61 -9.13 10.53
CA ALA A 273 5.96 -8.57 10.55
C ALA A 273 7.01 -9.69 10.42
N GLU A 274 8.05 -9.45 9.64
CA GLU A 274 9.18 -10.39 9.59
C GLU A 274 9.92 -10.39 10.93
N ALA A 275 10.03 -11.54 11.57
CA ALA A 275 10.72 -11.71 12.84
C ALA A 275 12.14 -12.24 12.61
N VAL A 276 13.14 -11.53 13.14
CA VAL A 276 14.54 -11.96 13.14
C VAL A 276 15.01 -12.11 14.58
N THR A 277 15.42 -13.32 14.94
CA THR A 277 15.95 -13.64 16.28
C THR A 277 17.43 -13.92 16.21
N GLY A 278 18.22 -13.32 17.12
CA GLY A 278 19.67 -13.51 17.15
C GLY A 278 20.35 -12.78 18.31
N GLU A 279 21.66 -12.96 18.45
CA GLU A 279 22.47 -12.32 19.48
C GLU A 279 22.87 -10.90 19.05
N VAL A 280 22.66 -9.91 19.93
CA VAL A 280 23.11 -8.54 19.69
C VAL A 280 24.61 -8.44 19.85
N THR A 281 25.30 -8.04 18.79
CA THR A 281 26.75 -7.86 18.75
C THR A 281 27.21 -6.41 18.73
N ALA A 282 26.35 -5.49 18.30
CA ALA A 282 26.55 -4.05 18.37
C ALA A 282 25.18 -3.32 18.32
N PHE A 283 25.11 -2.15 18.88
CA PHE A 283 23.96 -1.26 18.72
C PHE A 283 24.39 0.21 18.81
N ARG A 284 23.56 1.06 18.25
CA ARG A 284 23.56 2.51 18.46
C ARG A 284 22.19 2.87 18.98
N GLU A 285 22.15 3.46 20.18
CA GLU A 285 20.91 3.77 20.87
C GLU A 285 19.93 4.50 19.96
N ASP A 286 18.68 4.00 19.92
CA ASP A 286 17.58 4.53 19.12
C ASP A 286 17.83 4.65 17.61
N GLU A 287 18.91 4.08 17.09
CA GLU A 287 19.21 4.17 15.67
C GLU A 287 19.36 2.80 14.99
N THR A 288 20.22 1.94 15.55
CA THR A 288 20.55 0.67 14.88
C THR A 288 20.84 -0.46 15.86
N VAL A 289 20.53 -1.68 15.43
CA VAL A 289 20.96 -2.91 16.10
C VAL A 289 21.70 -3.81 15.11
N THR A 290 22.77 -4.49 15.56
CA THR A 290 23.48 -5.49 14.75
C THR A 290 23.30 -6.84 15.43
N MET A 291 22.70 -7.79 14.70
CA MET A 291 22.44 -9.13 15.15
C MET A 291 23.13 -10.13 14.21
N ASP A 292 23.90 -11.04 14.75
CA ASP A 292 24.64 -12.05 13.98
C ASP A 292 25.44 -11.47 12.78
N GLY A 293 25.94 -10.23 12.95
CA GLY A 293 26.73 -9.53 11.95
C GLY A 293 25.94 -8.76 10.89
N THR A 294 24.60 -8.81 10.92
CA THR A 294 23.73 -8.01 10.06
C THR A 294 23.24 -6.78 10.83
N LYS A 295 23.43 -5.60 10.22
CA LYS A 295 22.95 -4.33 10.76
C LYS A 295 21.50 -4.07 10.32
N TYR A 296 20.65 -3.73 11.26
CA TYR A 296 19.27 -3.29 11.06
C TYR A 296 19.11 -1.87 11.56
N GLU A 297 18.29 -1.09 10.89
CA GLU A 297 18.02 0.30 11.21
C GLU A 297 16.62 0.43 11.81
N PHE A 298 16.49 1.24 12.87
CA PHE A 298 15.20 1.48 13.53
C PHE A 298 14.35 2.47 12.73
N ALA A 299 13.07 2.19 12.62
CA ALA A 299 12.09 3.21 12.26
C ALA A 299 12.09 4.28 13.34
N ARG A 300 12.39 5.55 12.97
CA ARG A 300 12.58 6.63 13.95
C ARG A 300 12.04 7.95 13.43
N ASN A 301 11.67 8.79 14.36
CA ASN A 301 11.13 10.11 14.07
C ASN A 301 12.24 11.15 13.85
N GLU A 302 11.82 12.37 13.53
CA GLU A 302 12.63 13.57 13.28
C GLU A 302 13.73 13.91 14.31
N ASN A 303 13.56 13.47 15.55
CA ASN A 303 14.53 13.73 16.61
C ASN A 303 15.58 12.63 16.73
N GLY A 304 15.59 11.68 15.78
CA GLY A 304 16.45 10.50 15.82
C GLY A 304 16.08 9.52 16.93
N THR A 305 14.91 9.68 17.56
CA THR A 305 14.39 8.74 18.55
C THR A 305 13.59 7.65 17.87
N ALA A 306 13.58 6.44 18.42
CA ALA A 306 12.81 5.31 17.92
C ALA A 306 11.32 5.42 18.30
N GLY A 307 10.69 6.56 18.03
CA GLY A 307 9.33 6.86 18.47
C GLY A 307 8.24 5.96 17.87
N PHE A 308 8.55 5.17 16.84
CA PHE A 308 7.65 4.22 16.20
C PHE A 308 8.10 2.77 16.43
N VAL A 309 9.19 2.57 17.16
CA VAL A 309 9.69 1.26 17.57
C VAL A 309 9.21 0.97 18.98
N ASP A 310 8.47 -0.11 19.14
CA ASP A 310 8.02 -0.57 20.44
C ASP A 310 9.01 -1.57 21.06
N GLY A 311 9.15 -1.53 22.38
CA GLY A 311 10.03 -2.42 23.14
C GLY A 311 11.44 -1.86 23.34
N ILE A 312 12.47 -2.70 23.20
CA ILE A 312 13.86 -2.39 23.58
C ILE A 312 14.60 -1.69 22.43
N THR A 313 14.91 -0.40 22.60
CA THR A 313 15.66 0.40 21.60
C THR A 313 17.07 0.78 22.04
N SER A 314 17.35 0.60 23.34
CA SER A 314 18.62 0.93 23.98
C SER A 314 18.94 -0.10 25.06
N ASN A 315 20.15 -0.06 25.59
CA ASN A 315 20.60 -0.92 26.69
C ASN A 315 20.52 -2.42 26.39
N PHE A 316 20.84 -2.82 25.16
CA PHE A 316 20.95 -4.23 24.83
C PHE A 316 22.08 -4.90 25.62
N ASP A 317 21.78 -6.03 26.21
CA ASP A 317 22.78 -6.90 26.78
C ASP A 317 23.45 -7.71 25.66
N PHE A 318 24.78 -7.60 25.50
CA PHE A 318 25.55 -8.46 24.61
C PHE A 318 25.47 -9.92 25.07
N ASP A 319 25.57 -10.83 24.15
CA ASP A 319 25.46 -12.28 24.39
C ASP A 319 24.06 -12.75 24.83
N LYS A 320 23.03 -11.90 24.63
CA LYS A 320 21.62 -12.31 24.76
C LYS A 320 20.92 -12.27 23.42
N GLU A 321 19.99 -13.19 23.27
CA GLU A 321 19.08 -13.27 22.14
C GLU A 321 17.98 -12.21 22.26
N TYR A 322 17.66 -11.56 21.15
CA TYR A 322 16.53 -10.66 20.97
C TYR A 322 15.77 -11.05 19.71
N THR A 323 14.51 -10.68 19.65
CA THR A 323 13.72 -10.76 18.41
C THR A 323 13.38 -9.35 17.98
N ILE A 324 13.75 -9.00 16.75
CA ILE A 324 13.34 -7.77 16.09
C ILE A 324 12.24 -8.05 15.08
N TYR A 325 11.33 -7.10 14.91
CA TYR A 325 10.23 -7.16 13.97
C TYR A 325 10.41 -6.08 12.91
N LEU A 326 10.33 -6.47 11.65
CA LEU A 326 10.67 -5.63 10.52
C LEU A 326 9.44 -5.26 9.68
N THR A 327 9.47 -4.06 9.10
CA THR A 327 8.62 -3.71 7.97
C THR A 327 9.04 -4.50 6.72
N ALA A 328 8.23 -4.47 5.67
CA ALA A 328 8.55 -5.08 4.38
C ALA A 328 9.86 -4.52 3.77
N ASP A 329 10.22 -3.27 4.08
CA ASP A 329 11.43 -2.59 3.64
C ASP A 329 12.63 -2.82 4.57
N GLY A 330 12.46 -3.62 5.63
CA GLY A 330 13.54 -4.07 6.52
C GLY A 330 13.87 -3.13 7.67
N TYR A 331 13.02 -2.16 7.99
CA TYR A 331 13.18 -1.28 9.15
C TYR A 331 12.59 -1.91 10.40
N VAL A 332 13.29 -1.79 11.53
CA VAL A 332 12.85 -2.33 12.81
C VAL A 332 11.72 -1.45 13.38
N ILE A 333 10.58 -2.06 13.64
CA ILE A 333 9.40 -1.45 14.27
C ILE A 333 9.10 -1.99 15.66
N GLY A 334 9.76 -3.08 16.07
CA GLY A 334 9.59 -3.66 17.39
C GLY A 334 10.76 -4.52 17.82
N VAL A 335 11.01 -4.58 19.12
CA VAL A 335 12.07 -5.42 19.72
C VAL A 335 11.59 -6.05 21.01
N GLU A 336 11.60 -7.37 21.05
CA GLU A 336 11.38 -8.14 22.30
C GLU A 336 12.69 -8.76 22.78
N GLY A 337 12.89 -8.77 24.10
CA GLY A 337 13.98 -9.54 24.73
C GLY A 337 13.73 -11.04 24.60
N ALA A 338 14.79 -11.85 24.71
CA ALA A 338 14.69 -13.30 24.65
C ALA A 338 13.64 -13.82 25.65
N ALA A 339 12.87 -14.82 25.22
CA ALA A 339 11.93 -15.52 26.09
C ALA A 339 12.65 -16.06 27.34
N GLY A 340 12.41 -15.44 28.48
CA GLY A 340 13.08 -15.75 29.75
C GLY A 340 13.90 -14.60 30.36
N ALA A 341 14.07 -13.49 29.68
CA ALA A 341 14.55 -12.24 30.29
C ALA A 341 13.39 -11.59 31.05
N ASP A 342 13.11 -12.09 32.24
CA ASP A 342 12.17 -11.44 33.17
C ASP A 342 12.83 -10.13 33.64
N LEU A 343 12.51 -9.01 33.01
CA LEU A 343 12.99 -7.67 33.35
C LEU A 343 12.60 -7.22 34.78
N ASN A 344 11.77 -8.03 35.46
CA ASN A 344 11.38 -7.82 36.83
C ASN A 344 12.36 -8.38 37.88
N ASP A 345 13.39 -9.14 37.45
CA ASP A 345 14.41 -9.63 38.36
C ASP A 345 15.56 -8.63 38.55
N VAL A 346 15.24 -7.44 39.04
CA VAL A 346 16.24 -6.53 39.57
C VAL A 346 16.71 -7.03 40.91
N TYR A 347 17.77 -7.83 40.96
CA TYR A 347 18.43 -8.22 42.20
C TYR A 347 19.26 -7.04 42.73
N TYR A 348 18.81 -6.40 43.77
CA TYR A 348 19.65 -5.56 44.61
C TYR A 348 20.67 -6.48 45.32
N VAL A 349 21.94 -6.41 44.93
CA VAL A 349 23.03 -6.97 45.72
C VAL A 349 23.37 -5.99 46.82
N THR A 350 23.04 -6.30 48.06
CA THR A 350 23.44 -5.59 49.28
C THR A 350 24.84 -5.97 49.70
#